data_897d755b1e52bf84236952ca7fd4cc5c
#
_entry.id   897d755b1e52bf84236952ca7fd4cc5c
#
_cell.length_a   1.000
_cell.length_b   1.000
_cell.length_c   1.000
_cell.angle_alpha   90.00
_cell.angle_beta   90.00
_cell.angle_gamma   90.00
#
_symmetry.space_group_name_H-M   'P 1'
#
loop_
_entity.id
_entity.type
_entity.pdbx_description
1 polymer ?
#
loop_
_entity_poly.entity_id
_entity_poly.type
_entity_poly.pdbx_seq_one_letter_code
_entity_poly.pdbx_strand_id
1 'polypeptide(L)'
;MPKQKKMWDNILTVIMSVLCLLWIYPIVLILLNSLKKEGTFTTSTVFQLPTKETFAGLSNYVYGVTKMGFLSSLGYSLLITITSVFLILLCCSMTGWYLTRVNNKLSKFMNLLIVFSMVVPFQMVMFTLSKTADQLKLNTPWNICIIYLGFGAGLAVFMFTGFMKSVPMEIEEAAMIDGCNPIQIFFKVVFPILNPTMISTAILETMWVWNDYLLPTLVLDIKKYRTIPMAFQYFRGGYGRVELAPMMACIIIAIIPIIILYMTCQKYIIEGVVAGAVKG
;
A
#
# COMPACT_ATOMS: atom_id res chain seq x y z
N MET A 1 6.96 -44.89 -5.97
CA MET A 1 7.12 -43.52 -5.45
C MET A 1 6.71 -42.39 -6.41
N PRO A 2 7.02 -42.33 -7.71
CA PRO A 2 6.65 -41.16 -8.56
C PRO A 2 5.13 -40.98 -8.80
N LYS A 3 4.33 -42.05 -8.87
CA LYS A 3 2.87 -41.96 -9.08
C LYS A 3 2.13 -41.37 -7.85
N GLN A 4 2.54 -41.72 -6.66
CA GLN A 4 1.93 -41.26 -5.42
C GLN A 4 2.20 -39.77 -5.20
N LYS A 5 3.42 -39.29 -5.47
CA LYS A 5 3.77 -37.86 -5.46
C LYS A 5 2.91 -37.05 -6.43
N LYS A 6 2.77 -37.52 -7.66
CA LYS A 6 1.94 -36.87 -8.70
C LYS A 6 0.45 -36.80 -8.30
N MET A 7 -0.05 -37.80 -7.60
CA MET A 7 -1.44 -37.79 -7.08
C MET A 7 -1.61 -36.71 -6.00
N TRP A 8 -0.69 -36.58 -5.06
CA TRP A 8 -0.72 -35.52 -4.04
C TRP A 8 -0.58 -34.14 -4.63
N ASP A 9 0.30 -33.95 -5.62
CA ASP A 9 0.44 -32.68 -6.33
C ASP A 9 -0.84 -32.27 -7.04
N ASN A 10 -1.55 -33.21 -7.70
CA ASN A 10 -2.85 -32.95 -8.32
C ASN A 10 -3.93 -32.56 -7.29
N ILE A 11 -4.01 -33.28 -6.17
CA ILE A 11 -4.96 -32.98 -5.09
C ILE A 11 -4.69 -31.57 -4.54
N LEU A 12 -3.43 -31.25 -4.26
CA LEU A 12 -3.04 -29.93 -3.77
C LEU A 12 -3.39 -28.82 -4.79
N THR A 13 -3.15 -29.06 -6.08
CA THR A 13 -3.52 -28.13 -7.15
C THR A 13 -5.03 -27.88 -7.18
N VAL A 14 -5.85 -28.91 -7.06
CA VAL A 14 -7.32 -28.76 -7.01
C VAL A 14 -7.75 -27.95 -5.78
N ILE A 15 -7.21 -28.29 -4.60
CA ILE A 15 -7.53 -27.57 -3.37
C ILE A 15 -7.16 -26.08 -3.51
N MET A 16 -5.93 -25.79 -3.98
CA MET A 16 -5.47 -24.42 -4.18
C MET A 16 -6.30 -23.66 -5.22
N SER A 17 -6.72 -24.34 -6.30
CA SER A 17 -7.60 -23.74 -7.31
C SER A 17 -8.97 -23.37 -6.73
N VAL A 18 -9.58 -24.24 -5.91
CA VAL A 18 -10.85 -23.95 -5.23
C VAL A 18 -10.69 -22.77 -4.27
N LEU A 19 -9.61 -22.73 -3.49
CA LEU A 19 -9.33 -21.59 -2.59
C LEU A 19 -9.14 -20.28 -3.37
N CYS A 20 -8.42 -20.30 -4.49
CA CYS A 20 -8.27 -19.13 -5.35
C CYS A 20 -9.63 -18.63 -5.88
N LEU A 21 -10.51 -19.53 -6.34
CA LEU A 21 -11.85 -19.16 -6.80
C LEU A 21 -12.69 -18.56 -5.67
N LEU A 22 -12.61 -19.10 -4.46
CA LEU A 22 -13.30 -18.55 -3.29
C LEU A 22 -12.80 -17.13 -2.94
N TRP A 23 -11.51 -16.86 -3.06
CA TRP A 23 -10.94 -15.53 -2.78
C TRP A 23 -11.27 -14.51 -3.87
N ILE A 24 -11.37 -14.92 -5.14
CA ILE A 24 -11.74 -14.05 -6.25
C ILE A 24 -13.25 -13.76 -6.23
N TYR A 25 -14.07 -14.66 -5.70
CA TYR A 25 -15.53 -14.58 -5.72
C TYR A 25 -16.10 -13.24 -5.22
N PRO A 26 -15.65 -12.63 -4.09
CA PRO A 26 -16.14 -11.32 -3.66
C PRO A 26 -15.89 -10.21 -4.70
N ILE A 27 -14.75 -10.25 -5.38
CA ILE A 27 -14.41 -9.27 -6.42
C ILE A 27 -15.34 -9.41 -7.62
N VAL A 28 -15.63 -10.67 -8.02
CA VAL A 28 -16.61 -10.96 -9.08
C VAL A 28 -18.00 -10.47 -8.69
N LEU A 29 -18.42 -10.65 -7.44
CA LEU A 29 -19.69 -10.12 -6.95
C LEU A 29 -19.76 -8.59 -7.03
N ILE A 30 -18.71 -7.89 -6.61
CA ILE A 30 -18.63 -6.43 -6.71
C ILE A 30 -18.74 -6.02 -8.19
N LEU A 31 -18.02 -6.68 -9.08
CA LEU A 31 -18.05 -6.40 -10.52
C LEU A 31 -19.47 -6.61 -11.09
N LEU A 32 -20.12 -7.74 -10.80
CA LEU A 32 -21.47 -8.04 -11.27
C LEU A 32 -22.49 -7.01 -10.75
N ASN A 33 -22.40 -6.65 -9.48
CA ASN A 33 -23.32 -5.70 -8.88
C ASN A 33 -23.05 -4.25 -9.30
N SER A 34 -21.81 -3.90 -9.67
CA SER A 34 -21.51 -2.58 -10.25
C SER A 34 -22.23 -2.32 -11.59
N LEU A 35 -22.64 -3.39 -12.26
CA LEU A 35 -23.37 -3.32 -13.54
C LEU A 35 -24.89 -3.34 -13.38
N LYS A 36 -25.43 -3.40 -12.14
CA LYS A 36 -26.87 -3.39 -11.86
C LYS A 36 -27.39 -1.95 -11.62
N LYS A 37 -28.68 -1.75 -11.89
CA LYS A 37 -29.37 -0.51 -11.50
C LYS A 37 -29.48 -0.43 -9.97
N GLU A 38 -29.28 0.76 -9.40
CA GLU A 38 -29.33 0.99 -7.94
C GLU A 38 -30.64 0.49 -7.31
N GLY A 39 -31.79 0.74 -7.94
CA GLY A 39 -33.10 0.33 -7.44
C GLY A 39 -33.27 -1.20 -7.26
N THR A 40 -32.43 -2.00 -7.89
CA THR A 40 -32.56 -3.47 -7.81
C THR A 40 -32.07 -4.07 -6.51
N PHE A 41 -31.24 -3.35 -5.73
CA PHE A 41 -30.74 -3.83 -4.44
C PHE A 41 -31.80 -3.95 -3.36
N THR A 42 -32.99 -3.38 -3.57
CA THR A 42 -34.14 -3.55 -2.65
C THR A 42 -34.99 -4.76 -2.99
N THR A 43 -34.91 -5.27 -4.23
CA THR A 43 -35.78 -6.32 -4.77
C THR A 43 -35.04 -7.60 -5.15
N SER A 44 -33.73 -7.52 -5.33
CA SER A 44 -32.88 -8.66 -5.72
C SER A 44 -31.72 -8.88 -4.74
N THR A 45 -31.19 -10.09 -4.69
CA THR A 45 -30.01 -10.40 -3.90
C THR A 45 -28.73 -10.00 -4.64
N VAL A 46 -27.65 -9.78 -3.88
CA VAL A 46 -26.32 -9.49 -4.44
C VAL A 46 -25.75 -10.65 -5.27
N PHE A 47 -26.26 -11.86 -5.09
CA PHE A 47 -25.82 -13.07 -5.79
C PHE A 47 -26.50 -13.28 -7.15
N GLN A 48 -27.62 -12.60 -7.43
CA GLN A 48 -28.28 -12.72 -8.71
C GLN A 48 -27.48 -12.05 -9.82
N LEU A 49 -27.41 -12.70 -10.98
CA LEU A 49 -26.78 -12.11 -12.17
C LEU A 49 -27.63 -10.93 -12.70
N PRO A 50 -27.01 -9.93 -13.31
CA PRO A 50 -27.73 -8.87 -14.00
C PRO A 50 -28.60 -9.46 -15.12
N THR A 51 -29.88 -9.08 -15.14
CA THR A 51 -30.84 -9.40 -16.22
C THR A 51 -30.97 -8.20 -17.17
N LYS A 52 -31.66 -8.37 -18.32
CA LYS A 52 -31.93 -7.26 -19.25
C LYS A 52 -32.61 -6.07 -18.57
N GLU A 53 -33.46 -6.31 -17.58
CA GLU A 53 -34.20 -5.27 -16.85
C GLU A 53 -33.35 -4.59 -15.76
N THR A 54 -32.48 -5.35 -15.12
CA THR A 54 -31.63 -4.87 -14.00
C THR A 54 -30.27 -4.36 -14.44
N PHE A 55 -29.87 -4.58 -15.68
CA PHE A 55 -28.56 -4.18 -16.21
C PHE A 55 -28.50 -2.67 -16.45
N ALA A 56 -27.49 -2.02 -15.89
CA ALA A 56 -27.22 -0.59 -15.99
C ALA A 56 -26.08 -0.24 -16.96
N GLY A 57 -25.40 -1.24 -17.51
CA GLY A 57 -24.19 -1.00 -18.31
C GLY A 57 -23.11 -0.26 -17.50
N LEU A 58 -22.51 0.74 -18.11
CA LEU A 58 -21.45 1.56 -17.48
C LEU A 58 -21.97 2.82 -16.78
N SER A 59 -23.30 3.00 -16.66
CA SER A 59 -23.88 4.23 -16.10
C SER A 59 -23.42 4.49 -14.65
N ASN A 60 -23.25 3.46 -13.84
CA ASN A 60 -22.76 3.57 -12.46
C ASN A 60 -21.32 4.06 -12.40
N TYR A 61 -20.48 3.64 -13.35
CA TYR A 61 -19.08 4.09 -13.46
C TYR A 61 -19.03 5.58 -13.83
N VAL A 62 -19.80 5.98 -14.83
CA VAL A 62 -19.91 7.41 -15.22
C VAL A 62 -20.42 8.24 -14.07
N TYR A 63 -21.50 7.79 -13.41
CA TYR A 63 -22.09 8.50 -12.27
C TYR A 63 -21.10 8.63 -11.10
N GLY A 64 -20.44 7.55 -10.71
CA GLY A 64 -19.44 7.55 -9.64
C GLY A 64 -18.29 8.51 -9.91
N VAL A 65 -17.76 8.49 -11.13
CA VAL A 65 -16.65 9.36 -11.54
C VAL A 65 -17.08 10.83 -11.61
N THR A 66 -18.26 11.14 -12.19
CA THR A 66 -18.65 12.53 -12.49
C THR A 66 -19.41 13.21 -11.36
N LYS A 67 -20.30 12.49 -10.67
CA LYS A 67 -21.22 13.08 -9.68
C LYS A 67 -20.75 12.91 -8.24
N MET A 68 -20.03 11.82 -7.94
CA MET A 68 -19.56 11.52 -6.58
C MET A 68 -18.14 12.05 -6.30
N GLY A 69 -17.51 12.74 -7.24
CA GLY A 69 -16.17 13.32 -7.07
C GLY A 69 -15.05 12.28 -6.91
N PHE A 70 -15.29 11.06 -7.39
CA PHE A 70 -14.34 9.95 -7.24
C PHE A 70 -12.98 10.23 -7.89
N LEU A 71 -12.95 10.92 -9.03
CA LEU A 71 -11.72 11.23 -9.74
C LEU A 71 -10.75 12.09 -8.92
N SER A 72 -11.28 13.07 -8.18
CA SER A 72 -10.45 13.88 -7.26
C SER A 72 -9.91 13.05 -6.11
N SER A 73 -10.73 12.14 -5.56
CA SER A 73 -10.30 11.23 -4.50
C SER A 73 -9.23 10.25 -4.97
N LEU A 74 -9.34 9.75 -6.21
CA LEU A 74 -8.31 8.95 -6.86
C LEU A 74 -7.00 9.74 -7.01
N GLY A 75 -7.08 10.99 -7.48
CA GLY A 75 -5.93 11.88 -7.61
C GLY A 75 -5.22 12.14 -6.28
N TYR A 76 -5.97 12.44 -5.21
CA TYR A 76 -5.38 12.63 -3.88
C TYR A 76 -4.79 11.34 -3.31
N SER A 77 -5.44 10.19 -3.48
CA SER A 77 -4.87 8.90 -3.05
C SER A 77 -3.57 8.59 -3.78
N LEU A 78 -3.52 8.79 -5.09
CA LEU A 78 -2.29 8.60 -5.88
C LEU A 78 -1.17 9.56 -5.44
N LEU A 79 -1.48 10.84 -5.29
CA LEU A 79 -0.52 11.86 -4.85
C LEU A 79 0.08 11.49 -3.49
N ILE A 80 -0.78 11.24 -2.49
CA ILE A 80 -0.36 10.92 -1.12
C ILE A 80 0.47 9.63 -1.13
N THR A 81 0.01 8.59 -1.81
CA THR A 81 0.73 7.30 -1.84
C THR A 81 2.09 7.44 -2.49
N ILE A 82 2.17 8.05 -3.68
CA ILE A 82 3.43 8.20 -4.41
C ILE A 82 4.43 9.05 -3.61
N THR A 83 3.99 10.19 -3.09
CA THR A 83 4.89 11.10 -2.35
C THR A 83 5.34 10.49 -1.02
N SER A 84 4.43 9.81 -0.29
CA SER A 84 4.78 9.17 0.98
C SER A 84 5.75 8.01 0.78
N VAL A 85 5.46 7.11 -0.16
CA VAL A 85 6.32 5.96 -0.43
C VAL A 85 7.70 6.41 -0.93
N PHE A 86 7.75 7.40 -1.82
CA PHE A 86 9.02 7.95 -2.28
C PHE A 86 9.87 8.49 -1.13
N LEU A 87 9.28 9.29 -0.23
CA LEU A 87 9.99 9.82 0.94
C LEU A 87 10.44 8.73 1.89
N ILE A 88 9.58 7.74 2.17
CA ILE A 88 9.90 6.60 3.03
C ILE A 88 11.10 5.85 2.45
N LEU A 89 11.05 5.48 1.18
CA LEU A 89 12.12 4.73 0.53
C LEU A 89 13.45 5.48 0.54
N LEU A 90 13.42 6.76 0.18
CA LEU A 90 14.64 7.58 0.12
C LEU A 90 15.24 7.79 1.51
N CYS A 91 14.46 8.32 2.45
CA CYS A 91 14.97 8.67 3.77
C CYS A 91 15.34 7.42 4.59
N CYS A 92 14.49 6.39 4.55
CA CYS A 92 14.73 5.20 5.37
C CYS A 92 15.84 4.29 4.81
N SER A 93 16.07 4.26 3.49
CA SER A 93 17.23 3.54 2.92
C SER A 93 18.56 4.21 3.32
N MET A 94 18.63 5.54 3.27
CA MET A 94 19.79 6.30 3.76
C MET A 94 20.02 6.09 5.27
N THR A 95 18.93 6.14 6.05
CA THR A 95 18.97 5.89 7.49
C THR A 95 19.42 4.47 7.81
N GLY A 96 18.85 3.46 7.13
CA GLY A 96 19.21 2.06 7.31
C GLY A 96 20.66 1.76 6.97
N TRP A 97 21.16 2.35 5.89
CA TRP A 97 22.57 2.29 5.54
C TRP A 97 23.45 2.91 6.62
N TYR A 98 23.19 4.17 7.03
CA TYR A 98 23.95 4.85 8.07
C TYR A 98 23.97 4.08 9.39
N LEU A 99 22.80 3.63 9.89
CA LEU A 99 22.68 2.93 11.16
C LEU A 99 23.37 1.55 11.15
N THR A 100 23.54 0.95 9.97
CA THR A 100 24.24 -0.32 9.83
C THR A 100 25.76 -0.12 9.80
N ARG A 101 26.23 0.94 9.14
CA ARG A 101 27.67 1.21 8.97
C ARG A 101 28.31 1.89 10.19
N VAL A 102 27.55 2.77 10.85
CA VAL A 102 28.04 3.49 12.03
C VAL A 102 27.73 2.72 13.30
N ASN A 103 28.70 1.94 13.77
CA ASN A 103 28.56 1.08 14.94
C ASN A 103 28.90 1.80 16.25
N ASN A 104 28.09 2.76 16.69
CA ASN A 104 28.21 3.43 17.96
C ASN A 104 26.95 3.28 18.84
N LYS A 105 27.03 3.70 20.11
CA LYS A 105 25.90 3.62 21.06
C LYS A 105 24.68 4.42 20.60
N LEU A 106 24.91 5.59 20.02
CA LEU A 106 23.84 6.48 19.53
C LEU A 106 23.10 5.81 18.35
N SER A 107 23.84 5.28 17.38
CA SER A 107 23.25 4.59 16.22
C SER A 107 22.40 3.39 16.64
N LYS A 108 22.90 2.57 17.59
CA LYS A 108 22.13 1.45 18.14
C LYS A 108 20.87 1.92 18.85
N PHE A 109 20.95 3.00 19.63
CA PHE A 109 19.78 3.56 20.32
C PHE A 109 18.76 4.13 19.33
N MET A 110 19.21 4.88 18.33
CA MET A 110 18.33 5.40 17.28
C MET A 110 17.63 4.29 16.50
N ASN A 111 18.37 3.23 16.12
CA ASN A 111 17.77 2.07 15.46
C ASN A 111 16.70 1.41 16.34
N LEU A 112 16.98 1.23 17.64
CA LEU A 112 16.01 0.70 18.59
C LEU A 112 14.75 1.57 18.67
N LEU A 113 14.89 2.90 18.78
CA LEU A 113 13.77 3.83 18.85
C LEU A 113 12.90 3.79 17.58
N ILE A 114 13.53 3.81 16.41
CA ILE A 114 12.82 3.78 15.13
C ILE A 114 12.04 2.47 14.99
N VAL A 115 12.68 1.32 15.26
CA VAL A 115 12.02 0.02 15.17
C VAL A 115 10.95 -0.13 16.27
N PHE A 116 11.17 0.41 17.47
CA PHE A 116 10.18 0.41 18.55
C PHE A 116 8.90 1.16 18.18
N SER A 117 8.99 2.19 17.29
CA SER A 117 7.80 2.92 16.83
C SER A 117 6.75 2.01 16.16
N MET A 118 7.14 0.88 15.58
CA MET A 118 6.21 -0.12 15.01
C MET A 118 5.31 -0.79 16.05
N VAL A 119 5.76 -0.85 17.30
CA VAL A 119 5.02 -1.52 18.39
C VAL A 119 3.95 -0.60 18.98
N VAL A 120 4.10 0.71 18.80
CA VAL A 120 3.13 1.70 19.33
C VAL A 120 1.87 1.70 18.46
N PRO A 121 0.70 1.30 18.98
CA PRO A 121 -0.54 1.33 18.22
C PRO A 121 -0.90 2.76 17.81
N PHE A 122 -1.23 2.96 16.53
CA PHE A 122 -1.63 4.27 16.01
C PHE A 122 -2.75 4.93 16.83
N GLN A 123 -3.71 4.13 17.29
CA GLN A 123 -4.86 4.61 18.08
C GLN A 123 -4.47 5.29 19.39
N MET A 124 -3.33 4.95 19.98
CA MET A 124 -2.84 5.58 21.19
C MET A 124 -2.36 7.02 20.99
N VAL A 125 -1.87 7.32 19.80
CA VAL A 125 -1.26 8.63 19.46
C VAL A 125 -2.13 9.49 18.55
N MET A 126 -3.21 8.96 17.97
CA MET A 126 -3.97 9.56 16.88
C MET A 126 -4.51 10.98 17.20
N PHE A 127 -5.01 11.24 18.41
CA PHE A 127 -5.55 12.56 18.77
C PHE A 127 -4.44 13.61 18.97
N THR A 128 -3.36 13.22 19.65
CA THR A 128 -2.18 14.08 19.82
C THR A 128 -1.54 14.37 18.46
N LEU A 129 -1.44 13.36 17.60
CA LEU A 129 -0.95 13.49 16.24
C LEU A 129 -1.79 14.48 15.43
N SER A 130 -3.13 14.33 15.43
CA SER A 130 -4.04 15.23 14.70
C SER A 130 -3.85 16.68 15.12
N LYS A 131 -3.76 16.94 16.44
CA LYS A 131 -3.49 18.27 16.97
C LYS A 131 -2.13 18.81 16.54
N THR A 132 -1.09 17.99 16.61
CA THR A 132 0.27 18.37 16.18
C THR A 132 0.33 18.65 14.68
N ALA A 133 -0.34 17.82 13.88
CA ALA A 133 -0.44 17.98 12.42
C ALA A 133 -1.11 19.31 12.05
N ASP A 134 -2.18 19.69 12.76
CA ASP A 134 -2.86 20.98 12.56
C ASP A 134 -1.97 22.15 12.94
N GLN A 135 -1.30 22.10 14.10
CA GLN A 135 -0.34 23.13 14.55
C GLN A 135 0.82 23.33 13.55
N LEU A 136 1.33 22.26 12.98
CA LEU A 136 2.41 22.28 11.99
C LEU A 136 1.92 22.49 10.55
N LYS A 137 0.59 22.64 10.34
CA LYS A 137 -0.05 22.77 9.04
C LYS A 137 0.23 21.59 8.09
N LEU A 138 0.36 20.39 8.64
CA LEU A 138 0.56 19.14 7.90
C LEU A 138 -0.76 18.48 7.47
N ASN A 139 -1.80 19.29 7.25
CA ASN A 139 -3.17 18.86 7.03
C ASN A 139 -3.62 18.96 5.56
N THR A 140 -2.66 18.89 4.64
CA THR A 140 -2.93 18.91 3.20
C THR A 140 -2.37 17.67 2.50
N PRO A 141 -2.87 17.31 1.30
CA PRO A 141 -2.34 16.18 0.54
C PRO A 141 -0.84 16.28 0.18
N TRP A 142 -0.29 17.51 0.17
CA TRP A 142 1.10 17.78 -0.18
C TRP A 142 2.07 17.49 0.94
N ASN A 143 1.65 17.63 2.19
CA ASN A 143 2.52 17.55 3.36
C ASN A 143 2.19 16.42 4.34
N ILE A 144 1.05 15.75 4.21
CA ILE A 144 0.71 14.56 5.00
C ILE A 144 1.74 13.42 4.84
N CYS A 145 2.48 13.40 3.71
CA CYS A 145 3.55 12.45 3.46
C CYS A 145 4.67 12.50 4.52
N ILE A 146 4.86 13.63 5.21
CA ILE A 146 5.80 13.77 6.34
C ILE A 146 5.33 12.92 7.52
N ILE A 147 4.02 12.87 7.76
CA ILE A 147 3.44 12.04 8.82
C ILE A 147 3.58 10.56 8.46
N TYR A 148 3.28 10.20 7.21
CA TYR A 148 3.49 8.83 6.72
C TYR A 148 4.94 8.39 6.80
N LEU A 149 5.91 9.28 6.51
CA LEU A 149 7.34 9.00 6.71
C LEU A 149 7.62 8.61 8.16
N GLY A 150 7.05 9.32 9.14
CA GLY A 150 7.23 9.00 10.57
C GLY A 150 6.74 7.60 10.93
N PHE A 151 5.55 7.21 10.48
CA PHE A 151 4.96 5.90 10.79
C PHE A 151 5.54 4.76 9.96
N GLY A 152 5.86 5.00 8.67
CA GLY A 152 6.48 4.00 7.79
C GLY A 152 7.95 3.75 8.10
N ALA A 153 8.63 4.70 8.78
CA ALA A 153 10.06 4.59 9.08
C ALA A 153 10.42 3.33 9.85
N GLY A 154 9.57 2.88 10.79
CA GLY A 154 9.83 1.68 11.58
C GLY A 154 10.07 0.45 10.71
N LEU A 155 9.09 0.10 9.88
CA LEU A 155 9.17 -1.04 8.97
C LEU A 155 10.29 -0.88 7.93
N ALA A 156 10.33 0.29 7.28
CA ALA A 156 11.30 0.53 6.21
C ALA A 156 12.76 0.46 6.71
N VAL A 157 13.08 1.13 7.83
CA VAL A 157 14.43 1.05 8.42
C VAL A 157 14.77 -0.36 8.88
N PHE A 158 13.81 -1.09 9.46
CA PHE A 158 14.02 -2.50 9.82
C PHE A 158 14.40 -3.34 8.59
N MET A 159 13.69 -3.20 7.49
CA MET A 159 13.99 -3.94 6.25
C MET A 159 15.34 -3.55 5.66
N PHE A 160 15.64 -2.26 5.58
CA PHE A 160 16.92 -1.78 5.02
C PHE A 160 18.12 -2.16 5.90
N THR A 161 18.02 -2.01 7.22
CA THR A 161 19.11 -2.43 8.14
C THR A 161 19.31 -3.94 8.10
N GLY A 162 18.22 -4.72 7.99
CA GLY A 162 18.29 -6.19 7.85
C GLY A 162 19.06 -6.61 6.61
N PHE A 163 18.76 -6.00 5.46
CA PHE A 163 19.44 -6.30 4.20
C PHE A 163 20.88 -5.79 4.19
N MET A 164 21.14 -4.57 4.65
CA MET A 164 22.47 -3.96 4.66
C MET A 164 23.50 -4.74 5.48
N LYS A 165 23.07 -5.49 6.50
CA LYS A 165 23.97 -6.38 7.25
C LYS A 165 24.55 -7.52 6.41
N SER A 166 23.90 -7.88 5.30
CA SER A 166 24.39 -8.91 4.37
C SER A 166 25.28 -8.35 3.25
N VAL A 167 25.39 -7.04 3.12
CA VAL A 167 26.20 -6.37 2.10
C VAL A 167 27.64 -6.18 2.63
N PRO A 168 28.66 -6.77 1.99
CA PRO A 168 30.05 -6.59 2.39
C PRO A 168 30.49 -5.13 2.40
N MET A 169 31.31 -4.75 3.39
CA MET A 169 31.81 -3.38 3.52
C MET A 169 32.84 -3.04 2.43
N GLU A 170 33.54 -4.02 1.95
CA GLU A 170 34.62 -3.93 0.96
C GLU A 170 34.15 -3.29 -0.35
N ILE A 171 32.85 -3.42 -0.69
CA ILE A 171 32.28 -2.80 -1.88
C ILE A 171 32.27 -1.25 -1.75
N GLU A 172 31.96 -0.77 -0.56
CA GLU A 172 31.93 0.67 -0.24
C GLU A 172 33.35 1.23 -0.10
N GLU A 173 34.26 0.44 0.50
CA GLU A 173 35.68 0.78 0.65
C GLU A 173 36.35 0.90 -0.72
N ALA A 174 36.06 -0.02 -1.66
CA ALA A 174 36.56 0.09 -3.03
C ALA A 174 36.10 1.39 -3.71
N ALA A 175 34.82 1.78 -3.54
CA ALA A 175 34.30 3.03 -4.05
C ALA A 175 34.95 4.27 -3.39
N MET A 176 35.36 4.19 -2.11
CA MET A 176 36.12 5.25 -1.43
C MET A 176 37.53 5.38 -2.01
N ILE A 177 38.19 4.26 -2.31
CA ILE A 177 39.53 4.26 -2.96
C ILE A 177 39.42 4.87 -4.35
N ASP A 178 38.32 4.64 -5.08
CA ASP A 178 38.02 5.25 -6.38
C ASP A 178 37.65 6.75 -6.28
N GLY A 179 37.69 7.34 -5.10
CA GLY A 179 37.48 8.79 -4.85
C GLY A 179 36.01 9.19 -4.74
N CYS A 180 35.07 8.25 -4.53
CA CYS A 180 33.66 8.58 -4.30
C CYS A 180 33.45 9.20 -2.91
N ASN A 181 32.71 10.29 -2.85
CA ASN A 181 32.22 10.84 -1.59
C ASN A 181 31.03 10.02 -1.04
N PRO A 182 30.63 10.16 0.25
CA PRO A 182 29.57 9.36 0.85
C PRO A 182 28.23 9.43 0.09
N ILE A 183 27.85 10.58 -0.46
CA ILE A 183 26.62 10.73 -1.25
C ILE A 183 26.72 9.93 -2.55
N GLN A 184 27.87 9.96 -3.20
CA GLN A 184 28.12 9.17 -4.41
C GLN A 184 28.14 7.67 -4.12
N ILE A 185 28.73 7.25 -2.99
CA ILE A 185 28.70 5.86 -2.55
C ILE A 185 27.26 5.41 -2.35
N PHE A 186 26.44 6.21 -1.65
CA PHE A 186 25.04 5.85 -1.46
C PHE A 186 24.32 5.68 -2.79
N PHE A 187 24.29 6.71 -3.65
CA PHE A 187 23.46 6.67 -4.85
C PHE A 187 23.99 5.78 -5.97
N LYS A 188 25.33 5.64 -6.09
CA LYS A 188 25.93 4.86 -7.19
C LYS A 188 26.19 3.39 -6.84
N VAL A 189 26.37 3.08 -5.55
CA VAL A 189 26.75 1.74 -5.09
C VAL A 189 25.66 1.12 -4.21
N VAL A 190 25.35 1.76 -3.10
CA VAL A 190 24.42 1.18 -2.09
C VAL A 190 22.99 1.14 -2.60
N PHE A 191 22.48 2.23 -3.16
CA PHE A 191 21.09 2.35 -3.62
C PHE A 191 20.73 1.30 -4.68
N PRO A 192 21.56 1.05 -5.72
CA PRO A 192 21.31 -0.06 -6.65
C PRO A 192 21.33 -1.45 -6.00
N ILE A 193 22.21 -1.67 -5.04
CA ILE A 193 22.28 -2.94 -4.30
C ILE A 193 21.03 -3.17 -3.45
N LEU A 194 20.46 -2.10 -2.88
CA LEU A 194 19.22 -2.15 -2.10
C LEU A 194 17.96 -2.41 -2.94
N ASN A 195 18.04 -2.39 -4.27
CA ASN A 195 16.88 -2.45 -5.16
C ASN A 195 15.87 -3.58 -4.83
N PRO A 196 16.25 -4.83 -4.55
CA PRO A 196 15.28 -5.88 -4.18
C PRO A 196 14.49 -5.54 -2.91
N THR A 197 15.18 -5.03 -1.88
CA THR A 197 14.53 -4.61 -0.62
C THR A 197 13.69 -3.35 -0.81
N MET A 198 14.14 -2.41 -1.65
CA MET A 198 13.38 -1.21 -1.97
C MET A 198 12.04 -1.55 -2.62
N ILE A 199 12.02 -2.48 -3.59
CA ILE A 199 10.78 -2.89 -4.24
C ILE A 199 9.85 -3.58 -3.24
N SER A 200 10.36 -4.47 -2.40
CA SER A 200 9.56 -5.14 -1.36
C SER A 200 8.98 -4.13 -0.36
N THR A 201 9.79 -3.19 0.12
CA THR A 201 9.34 -2.11 1.01
C THR A 201 8.33 -1.20 0.33
N ALA A 202 8.57 -0.83 -0.94
CA ALA A 202 7.65 0.00 -1.72
C ALA A 202 6.26 -0.62 -1.83
N ILE A 203 6.17 -1.93 -2.06
CA ILE A 203 4.91 -2.64 -2.15
C ILE A 203 4.16 -2.61 -0.82
N LEU A 204 4.84 -2.95 0.29
CA LEU A 204 4.24 -2.97 1.62
C LEU A 204 3.74 -1.57 2.03
N GLU A 205 4.56 -0.55 1.86
CA GLU A 205 4.20 0.84 2.18
C GLU A 205 3.10 1.37 1.25
N THR A 206 3.12 1.03 -0.04
CA THR A 206 2.04 1.40 -0.97
C THR A 206 0.72 0.79 -0.54
N MET A 207 0.70 -0.52 -0.22
CA MET A 207 -0.52 -1.20 0.23
C MET A 207 -1.05 -0.59 1.53
N TRP A 208 -0.17 -0.23 2.44
CA TRP A 208 -0.56 0.42 3.69
C TRP A 208 -1.14 1.82 3.46
N VAL A 209 -0.42 2.71 2.78
CA VAL A 209 -0.86 4.10 2.55
C VAL A 209 -2.11 4.17 1.66
N TRP A 210 -2.19 3.33 0.61
CA TRP A 210 -3.34 3.31 -0.30
C TRP A 210 -4.65 2.94 0.38
N ASN A 211 -4.60 1.99 1.32
CA ASN A 211 -5.79 1.50 2.02
C ASN A 211 -6.09 2.27 3.31
N ASP A 212 -5.24 3.22 3.69
CA ASP A 212 -5.42 3.93 4.95
C ASP A 212 -6.61 4.90 4.87
N TYR A 213 -7.52 4.69 5.79
CA TYR A 213 -8.69 5.54 6.03
C TYR A 213 -8.49 6.46 7.23
N LEU A 214 -7.83 5.96 8.28
CA LEU A 214 -7.89 6.56 9.60
C LEU A 214 -7.03 7.82 9.70
N LEU A 215 -5.75 7.75 9.30
CA LEU A 215 -4.85 8.90 9.35
C LEU A 215 -5.33 10.06 8.47
N PRO A 216 -5.69 9.86 7.17
CA PRO A 216 -6.21 10.94 6.35
C PRO A 216 -7.48 11.58 6.91
N THR A 217 -8.38 10.77 7.50
CA THR A 217 -9.63 11.28 8.10
C THR A 217 -9.38 12.17 9.30
N LEU A 218 -8.34 11.89 10.08
CA LEU A 218 -7.98 12.66 11.27
C LEU A 218 -7.19 13.92 10.97
N VAL A 219 -6.47 13.94 9.85
CA VAL A 219 -5.51 15.00 9.54
C VAL A 219 -6.01 15.93 8.44
N LEU A 220 -6.60 15.40 7.35
CA LEU A 220 -7.01 16.23 6.21
C LEU A 220 -8.33 16.97 6.46
N ASP A 221 -8.50 18.12 5.82
CA ASP A 221 -9.80 18.76 5.71
C ASP A 221 -10.72 17.94 4.79
N ILE A 222 -11.61 17.16 5.41
CA ILE A 222 -12.54 16.23 4.73
C ILE A 222 -13.44 16.95 3.71
N LYS A 223 -13.71 18.22 3.90
CA LYS A 223 -14.55 19.00 2.96
C LYS A 223 -13.83 19.28 1.65
N LYS A 224 -12.50 19.40 1.69
CA LYS A 224 -11.65 19.75 0.53
C LYS A 224 -10.94 18.54 -0.05
N TYR A 225 -10.44 17.67 0.80
CA TYR A 225 -9.54 16.58 0.43
C TYR A 225 -10.08 15.25 0.90
N ARG A 226 -10.33 14.34 -0.03
CA ARG A 226 -10.80 12.98 0.30
C ARG A 226 -9.95 11.97 -0.44
N THR A 227 -9.39 11.01 0.29
CA THR A 227 -8.80 9.82 -0.31
C THR A 227 -9.90 8.84 -0.74
N ILE A 228 -9.56 7.81 -1.52
CA ILE A 228 -10.52 6.78 -1.94
C ILE A 228 -11.20 6.11 -0.73
N PRO A 229 -10.48 5.63 0.32
CA PRO A 229 -11.14 5.05 1.48
C PRO A 229 -12.08 6.01 2.19
N MET A 230 -11.73 7.30 2.27
CA MET A 230 -12.62 8.33 2.82
C MET A 230 -13.85 8.54 1.94
N ALA A 231 -13.68 8.60 0.61
CA ALA A 231 -14.78 8.83 -0.32
C ALA A 231 -15.86 7.74 -0.20
N PHE A 232 -15.49 6.49 -0.02
CA PHE A 232 -16.46 5.39 0.16
C PHE A 232 -17.37 5.56 1.36
N GLN A 233 -16.93 6.22 2.43
CA GLN A 233 -17.78 6.53 3.59
C GLN A 233 -18.83 7.62 3.29
N TYR A 234 -18.61 8.40 2.23
CA TYR A 234 -19.46 9.51 1.82
C TYR A 234 -20.22 9.24 0.51
N PHE A 235 -20.25 8.00 0.04
CA PHE A 235 -21.06 7.57 -1.11
C PHE A 235 -22.54 7.53 -0.73
N ARG A 236 -23.11 8.72 -0.54
CA ARG A 236 -24.53 8.90 -0.18
C ARG A 236 -25.23 9.68 -1.27
N GLY A 237 -26.27 9.09 -1.82
CA GLY A 237 -27.17 9.74 -2.76
C GLY A 237 -28.20 10.63 -2.06
N GLY A 238 -29.23 11.02 -2.79
CA GLY A 238 -30.34 11.75 -2.25
C GLY A 238 -30.95 11.07 -1.02
N TYR A 239 -31.39 11.87 -0.06
CA TYR A 239 -31.94 11.40 1.22
C TYR A 239 -30.97 10.60 2.12
N GLY A 240 -29.66 10.68 1.89
CA GLY A 240 -28.64 10.03 2.73
C GLY A 240 -28.55 8.51 2.57
N ARG A 241 -29.20 7.90 1.58
CA ARG A 241 -29.05 6.47 1.23
C ARG A 241 -27.69 6.23 0.61
N VAL A 242 -27.05 5.10 0.97
CA VAL A 242 -25.82 4.67 0.31
C VAL A 242 -26.16 4.18 -1.09
N GLU A 243 -25.50 4.73 -2.09
CA GLU A 243 -25.64 4.29 -3.49
C GLU A 243 -24.65 3.15 -3.75
N LEU A 244 -25.13 1.92 -3.61
CA LEU A 244 -24.32 0.71 -3.64
C LEU A 244 -23.74 0.43 -5.03
N ALA A 245 -24.53 0.58 -6.11
CA ALA A 245 -24.07 0.27 -7.45
C ALA A 245 -22.93 1.20 -7.91
N PRO A 246 -23.05 2.54 -7.81
CA PRO A 246 -21.95 3.45 -8.10
C PRO A 246 -20.74 3.24 -7.17
N MET A 247 -20.98 2.93 -5.89
CA MET A 247 -19.89 2.63 -4.96
C MET A 247 -19.11 1.39 -5.39
N MET A 248 -19.78 0.30 -5.77
CA MET A 248 -19.15 -0.91 -6.29
C MET A 248 -18.39 -0.65 -7.59
N ALA A 249 -18.93 0.17 -8.49
CA ALA A 249 -18.23 0.60 -9.70
C ALA A 249 -16.92 1.35 -9.37
N CYS A 250 -16.95 2.26 -8.40
CA CYS A 250 -15.77 2.98 -7.95
C CYS A 250 -14.75 2.08 -7.24
N ILE A 251 -15.21 1.05 -6.50
CA ILE A 251 -14.31 0.05 -5.90
C ILE A 251 -13.54 -0.70 -7.01
N ILE A 252 -14.21 -1.09 -8.10
CA ILE A 252 -13.53 -1.73 -9.23
C ILE A 252 -12.47 -0.82 -9.82
N ILE A 253 -12.76 0.47 -10.02
CA ILE A 253 -11.75 1.43 -10.50
C ILE A 253 -10.60 1.57 -9.50
N ALA A 254 -10.89 1.61 -8.20
CA ALA A 254 -9.89 1.76 -7.14
C ALA A 254 -8.92 0.58 -7.02
N ILE A 255 -9.35 -0.62 -7.43
CA ILE A 255 -8.51 -1.82 -7.42
C ILE A 255 -7.51 -1.82 -8.58
N ILE A 256 -7.81 -1.17 -9.70
CA ILE A 256 -6.97 -1.19 -10.91
C ILE A 256 -5.52 -0.75 -10.65
N PRO A 257 -5.22 0.37 -9.97
CA PRO A 257 -3.84 0.77 -9.69
C PRO A 257 -3.06 -0.27 -8.88
N ILE A 258 -3.73 -0.93 -7.94
CA ILE A 258 -3.11 -1.98 -7.11
C ILE A 258 -2.83 -3.25 -7.93
N ILE A 259 -3.75 -3.63 -8.82
CA ILE A 259 -3.51 -4.76 -9.74
C ILE A 259 -2.31 -4.45 -10.65
N ILE A 260 -2.23 -3.25 -11.22
CA ILE A 260 -1.10 -2.82 -12.05
C ILE A 260 0.20 -2.90 -11.25
N LEU A 261 0.22 -2.35 -10.04
CA LEU A 261 1.38 -2.41 -9.15
C LEU A 261 1.80 -3.86 -8.90
N TYR A 262 0.84 -4.72 -8.53
CA TYR A 262 1.13 -6.13 -8.28
C TYR A 262 1.69 -6.83 -9.51
N MET A 263 1.06 -6.68 -10.67
CA MET A 263 1.50 -7.33 -11.92
C MET A 263 2.90 -6.89 -12.35
N THR A 264 3.26 -5.64 -12.10
CA THR A 264 4.61 -5.12 -12.41
C THR A 264 5.65 -5.58 -11.41
N CYS A 265 5.27 -5.76 -10.14
CA CYS A 265 6.20 -6.05 -9.05
C CYS A 265 6.19 -7.52 -8.58
N GLN A 266 5.27 -8.38 -9.05
CA GLN A 266 5.09 -9.77 -8.56
C GLN A 266 6.39 -10.61 -8.58
N LYS A 267 7.24 -10.41 -9.60
CA LYS A 267 8.52 -11.11 -9.71
C LYS A 267 9.42 -10.83 -8.49
N TYR A 268 9.49 -9.59 -8.08
CA TYR A 268 10.32 -9.17 -6.95
C TYR A 268 9.73 -9.58 -5.59
N ILE A 269 8.39 -9.67 -5.50
CA ILE A 269 7.71 -10.19 -4.29
C ILE A 269 8.13 -11.65 -4.07
N ILE A 270 8.08 -12.47 -5.11
CA ILE A 270 8.44 -13.89 -5.05
C ILE A 270 9.92 -14.04 -4.67
N GLU A 271 10.83 -13.30 -5.32
CA GLU A 271 12.26 -13.32 -5.03
C GLU A 271 12.55 -12.87 -3.58
N GLY A 272 11.89 -11.82 -3.08
CA GLY A 272 12.07 -11.31 -1.72
C GLY A 272 11.59 -12.29 -0.64
N VAL A 273 10.44 -12.93 -0.85
CA VAL A 273 9.91 -13.96 0.07
C VAL A 273 10.81 -15.19 0.11
N VAL A 274 11.28 -15.66 -1.04
CA VAL A 274 12.19 -16.81 -1.13
C VAL A 274 13.52 -16.51 -0.46
N ALA A 275 14.10 -15.33 -0.67
CA ALA A 275 15.34 -14.92 -0.02
C ALA A 275 15.23 -14.84 1.52
N GLY A 276 14.07 -14.45 2.03
CA GLY A 276 13.76 -14.43 3.46
C GLY A 276 13.59 -15.85 4.06
N ALA A 277 12.96 -16.75 3.30
CA ALA A 277 12.68 -18.12 3.76
C ALA A 277 13.91 -19.04 3.76
N VAL A 278 14.94 -18.74 2.95
CA VAL A 278 16.18 -19.57 2.86
C VAL A 278 17.19 -19.25 3.97
N LYS A 279 16.98 -18.17 4.75
CA LYS A 279 17.85 -17.75 5.86
C LYS A 279 17.38 -18.27 7.25
N GLY A 280 16.35 -19.13 7.28
CA GLY A 280 15.84 -19.77 8.49
C GLY A 280 16.41 -21.18 8.68
#